data_f01d8d36589b63748035f2a04d1c654f
#
_entry.id   f01d8d36589b63748035f2a04d1c654f
#
_cell.length_a   1.000
_cell.length_b   1.000
_cell.length_c   1.000
_cell.angle_alpha   90.00
_cell.angle_beta   90.00
_cell.angle_gamma   90.00
#
_symmetry.space_group_name_H-M   'P 1'
#
loop_
_entity.id
_entity.type
_entity.pdbx_description
1 polymer ?
#
loop_
_entity_poly.entity_id
_entity_poly.type
_entity_poly.pdbx_seq_one_letter_code
_entity_poly.pdbx_strand_id
1 'polypeptide(L)' 'GLVGSEMCIRDRINTEEELAKLEADLKYQEGFLQSVLKKLSNEKFVSKAPANVIDMERKKQADAESKIASLKESIAALKK' A
#
# COMPACT_ATOMS: atom_id res chain seq x y z
N GLY A 1 11.78 26.55 12.48
CA GLY A 1 11.85 26.20 13.73
C GLY A 1 10.62 26.64 14.30
N LEU A 2 10.64 27.80 14.47
CA LEU A 2 9.51 28.33 14.73
C LEU A 2 8.43 27.37 14.55
N VAL A 3 8.58 26.70 13.73
CA VAL A 3 7.61 25.87 13.27
C VAL A 3 7.39 24.68 14.12
N GLY A 4 8.35 24.33 14.90
CA GLY A 4 8.30 23.12 15.68
C GLY A 4 7.14 23.03 16.66
N SER A 5 6.92 24.07 17.43
CA SER A 5 5.87 24.01 18.43
C SER A 5 4.50 23.99 17.81
N GLU A 6 4.32 24.71 16.75
CA GLU A 6 3.05 24.70 16.07
C GLU A 6 2.75 23.32 15.48
N MET A 7 3.79 22.69 15.03
CA MET A 7 3.63 21.37 14.46
C MET A 7 3.13 20.36 15.47
N CYS A 8 3.53 20.47 16.70
CA CYS A 8 3.11 19.54 17.73
C CYS A 8 1.59 19.51 17.88
N ILE A 9 0.98 20.66 17.84
CA ILE A 9 -0.45 20.75 17.98
C ILE A 9 -1.15 20.19 16.75
N ARG A 10 -0.64 20.57 15.61
CA ARG A 10 -1.20 20.08 14.36
C ARG A 10 -1.01 18.58 14.20
N ASP A 11 0.08 18.08 14.70
CA ASP A 11 0.36 16.66 14.58
C ASP A 11 -0.75 15.81 15.16
N ARG A 12 -1.37 16.22 16.23
CA ARG A 12 -2.44 15.45 16.82
C ARG A 12 -3.63 15.34 15.89
N ILE A 13 -4.03 16.45 15.30
CA ILE A 13 -5.16 16.48 14.39
C ILE A 13 -4.79 15.76 13.11
N ASN A 14 -3.61 16.06 12.60
CA ASN A 14 -3.14 15.45 11.38
C ASN A 14 -2.94 13.96 11.51
N THR A 15 -2.61 13.49 12.69
CA THR A 15 -2.38 12.07 12.89
C THR A 15 -3.64 11.26 12.57
N GLU A 16 -4.78 11.74 13.01
CA GLU A 16 -6.03 11.03 12.72
C GLU A 16 -6.34 11.04 11.23
N GLU A 17 -6.17 12.18 10.59
CA GLU A 17 -6.39 12.28 9.16
C GLU A 17 -5.40 11.44 8.39
N GLU A 18 -4.15 11.49 8.79
CA GLU A 18 -3.13 10.69 8.13
C GLU A 18 -3.38 9.21 8.29
N LEU A 19 -3.78 8.80 9.49
CA LEU A 19 -4.13 7.40 9.71
C LEU A 19 -5.24 6.96 8.79
N ALA A 20 -6.27 7.78 8.67
CA ALA A 20 -7.39 7.46 7.79
C ALA A 20 -6.92 7.31 6.35
N LYS A 21 -6.06 8.21 5.89
CA LYS A 21 -5.52 8.14 4.55
C LYS A 21 -4.66 6.91 4.35
N LEU A 22 -3.79 6.65 5.31
CA LEU A 22 -2.90 5.51 5.23
C LEU A 22 -3.69 4.20 5.23
N GLU A 23 -4.69 4.13 6.06
CA GLU A 23 -5.53 2.93 6.12
C GLU A 23 -6.31 2.74 4.83
N ALA A 24 -6.81 3.83 4.26
CA ALA A 24 -7.50 3.76 2.99
C ALA A 24 -6.57 3.29 1.88
N ASP A 25 -5.37 3.84 1.84
CA ASP A 25 -4.36 3.43 0.87
C ASP A 25 -3.98 1.97 1.07
N LEU A 26 -3.80 1.57 2.32
CA LEU A 26 -3.45 0.20 2.64
C LEU A 26 -4.53 -0.75 2.14
N LYS A 27 -5.76 -0.42 2.39
CA LYS A 27 -6.88 -1.23 1.95
C LYS A 27 -6.91 -1.33 0.43
N TYR A 28 -6.67 -0.21 -0.24
CA TYR A 28 -6.64 -0.18 -1.70
C TYR A 28 -5.53 -1.09 -2.22
N GLN A 29 -4.33 -0.96 -1.66
CA GLN A 29 -3.21 -1.76 -2.12
C GLN A 29 -3.41 -3.24 -1.83
N GLU A 30 -4.02 -3.55 -0.70
CA GLU A 30 -4.30 -4.95 -0.38
C GLU A 30 -5.28 -5.56 -1.37
N GLY A 31 -6.32 -4.82 -1.72
CA GLY A 31 -7.26 -5.28 -2.73
C GLY A 31 -6.60 -5.45 -4.08
N PHE A 32 -5.76 -4.51 -4.46
CA PHE A 32 -5.02 -4.59 -5.70
C PHE A 32 -4.11 -5.80 -5.71
N LEU A 33 -3.39 -6.01 -4.61
CA LEU A 33 -2.49 -7.15 -4.49
C LEU A 33 -3.25 -8.47 -4.62
N GLN A 34 -4.38 -8.57 -3.96
CA GLN A 34 -5.19 -9.78 -4.04
C GLN A 34 -5.66 -10.05 -5.46
N SER A 35 -6.05 -9.01 -6.17
CA SER A 35 -6.44 -9.16 -7.57
C SER A 35 -5.30 -9.70 -8.41
N VAL A 36 -4.11 -9.16 -8.20
CA VAL A 36 -2.92 -9.63 -8.94
C VAL A 36 -2.61 -11.07 -8.59
N LEU A 37 -2.66 -11.41 -7.31
CA LEU A 37 -2.40 -12.77 -6.86
C LEU A 37 -3.41 -13.75 -7.44
N LYS A 38 -4.67 -13.35 -7.51
CA LYS A 38 -5.70 -14.18 -8.10
C LYS A 38 -5.39 -14.48 -9.55
N LYS A 39 -4.98 -13.46 -10.30
CA LYS A 39 -4.61 -13.64 -11.70
C LYS A 39 -3.44 -14.58 -11.83
N LEU A 40 -2.40 -14.37 -11.03
CA LEU A 40 -1.22 -15.21 -11.11
C LEU A 40 -1.47 -16.63 -10.64
N SER A 41 -2.46 -16.80 -9.78
CA SER A 41 -2.85 -18.11 -9.28
C SER A 41 -3.72 -18.88 -10.25
N ASN A 42 -4.31 -18.17 -11.20
CA ASN A 42 -5.21 -18.79 -12.18
C ASN A 42 -4.39 -19.41 -13.30
N GLU A 43 -4.39 -20.75 -13.33
CA GLU A 43 -3.62 -21.47 -14.35
C GLU A 43 -4.06 -21.13 -15.76
N LYS A 44 -5.35 -20.91 -15.95
CA LYS A 44 -5.86 -20.57 -17.27
C LYS A 44 -5.31 -19.23 -17.73
N PHE A 45 -5.23 -18.28 -16.82
CA PHE A 45 -4.71 -16.98 -17.14
C PHE A 45 -3.20 -17.07 -17.44
N VAL A 46 -2.47 -17.72 -16.55
CA VAL A 46 -1.01 -17.85 -16.69
C VAL A 46 -0.65 -18.62 -17.94
N SER A 47 -1.44 -19.62 -18.28
CA SER A 47 -1.21 -20.45 -19.44
C SER A 47 -1.47 -19.68 -20.74
N LYS A 48 -2.46 -18.80 -20.74
CA LYS A 48 -2.82 -18.06 -21.95
C LYS A 48 -2.08 -16.74 -22.09
N ALA A 49 -1.72 -16.14 -20.98
CA ALA A 49 -1.06 -14.84 -21.02
C ALA A 49 0.38 -14.98 -21.46
N PRO A 50 0.88 -14.04 -22.27
CA PRO A 50 2.29 -14.06 -22.65
C PRO A 50 3.18 -13.74 -21.47
N ALA A 51 4.45 -14.11 -21.59
CA ALA A 51 5.41 -13.88 -20.51
C ALA A 51 5.49 -12.41 -20.10
N ASN A 52 5.36 -11.52 -21.07
CA ASN A 52 5.40 -10.09 -20.78
C ASN A 52 4.31 -9.67 -19.80
N VAL A 53 3.11 -10.19 -20.00
CA VAL A 53 1.99 -9.87 -19.13
C VAL A 53 2.21 -10.45 -17.74
N ILE A 54 2.71 -11.66 -17.67
CA ILE A 54 3.00 -12.29 -16.38
C ILE A 54 4.06 -11.50 -15.63
N ASP A 55 5.10 -11.09 -16.33
CA ASP A 55 6.16 -10.27 -15.72
C ASP A 55 5.61 -8.97 -15.17
N MET A 56 4.73 -8.32 -15.93
CA MET A 56 4.13 -7.06 -15.48
C MET A 56 3.29 -7.27 -14.22
N GLU A 57 2.53 -8.36 -14.17
CA GLU A 57 1.71 -8.65 -13.00
C GLU A 57 2.60 -8.92 -11.79
N ARG A 58 3.71 -9.61 -11.99
CA ARG A 58 4.64 -9.86 -10.89
C ARG A 58 5.27 -8.57 -10.38
N LYS A 59 5.59 -7.67 -11.28
CA LYS A 59 6.11 -6.36 -10.89
C LYS A 59 5.09 -5.59 -10.09
N LYS A 60 3.84 -5.62 -10.52
CA LYS A 60 2.77 -4.96 -9.80
C LYS A 60 2.60 -5.57 -8.41
N GLN A 61 2.74 -6.88 -8.33
CA GLN A 61 2.67 -7.55 -7.04
C GLN A 61 3.77 -7.06 -6.10
N ALA A 62 4.99 -7.03 -6.58
CA ALA A 62 6.11 -6.57 -5.77
C ALA A 62 5.92 -5.12 -5.33
N ASP A 63 5.46 -4.28 -6.25
CA ASP A 63 5.18 -2.88 -5.94
C ASP A 63 4.13 -2.77 -4.84
N ALA A 64 3.03 -3.49 -4.99
CA ALA A 64 1.95 -3.44 -4.01
C ALA A 64 2.43 -3.92 -2.65
N GLU A 65 3.20 -5.00 -2.62
CA GLU A 65 3.74 -5.51 -1.36
C GLU A 65 4.64 -4.50 -0.68
N SER A 66 5.49 -3.85 -1.47
CA SER A 66 6.38 -2.83 -0.94
C SER A 66 5.60 -1.66 -0.35
N LYS A 67 4.58 -1.22 -1.07
CA LYS A 67 3.75 -0.11 -0.60
C LYS A 67 2.98 -0.50 0.66
N ILE A 68 2.47 -1.71 0.70
CA ILE A 68 1.76 -2.20 1.88
C ILE A 68 2.67 -2.20 3.10
N ALA A 69 3.89 -2.66 2.93
CA ALA A 69 4.85 -2.69 4.02
C ALA A 69 5.13 -1.27 4.53
N SER A 70 5.35 -0.34 3.60
CA SER A 70 5.59 1.05 3.97
C SER A 70 4.39 1.66 4.69
N LEU A 71 3.21 1.39 4.19
CA LEU A 71 1.99 1.92 4.80
C LEU A 71 1.81 1.37 6.21
N LYS A 72 2.06 0.10 6.40
CA LYS A 72 1.96 -0.50 7.72
C LYS A 72 2.95 0.11 8.70
N GLU A 73 4.16 0.35 8.23
CA GLU A 73 5.16 0.99 9.08
C GLU A 73 4.75 2.40 9.47
N SER A 74 4.25 3.16 8.51
CA SER A 74 3.79 4.50 8.79
C SER A 74 2.63 4.50 9.78
N ILE A 75 1.69 3.60 9.60
CA ILE A 75 0.56 3.49 10.51
C ILE A 75 1.03 3.12 11.92
N ALA A 76 1.94 2.17 12.01
CA ALA A 76 2.47 1.76 13.30
C ALA A 76 3.19 2.91 14.00
N ALA A 77 3.93 3.70 13.22
CA ALA A 77 4.64 4.85 13.78
C ALA A 77 3.66 5.89 14.32
N LEU A 78 2.58 6.11 13.61
CA LEU A 78 1.57 7.08 14.05
C LEU A 78 0.80 6.60 15.27
N LYS A 79 0.62 5.30 15.39
CA LYS A 79 -0.11 4.75 16.53
C LYS A 79 0.71 4.73 17.82
N LYS A 80 1.99 4.88 17.71
CA LYS A 80 2.82 4.98 18.89
C LYS A 80 2.60 6.34 19.54
#